data_c91e6cddf0d33ee97c31a78526699a73
#
_entry.id   c91e6cddf0d33ee97c31a78526699a73
#
_cell.length_a   1.000
_cell.length_b   1.000
_cell.length_c   1.000
_cell.angle_alpha   90.00
_cell.angle_beta   90.00
_cell.angle_gamma   90.00
#
_symmetry.space_group_name_H-M   'P 1'
#
loop_
_entity.id
_entity.type
_entity.pdbx_description
1 polymer ?
#
loop_
_entity_poly.entity_id
_entity_poly.type
_entity_poly.pdbx_seq_one_letter_code
_entity_poly.pdbx_strand_id
1 'polypeptide(L)'
;SGNVVSGSGYFTHPCPGMTYQSSYFGEIREFEVGGHKGHDYAAPEGTPTYAAAAGTVLIANYSTSAGNWVVIQHDNGLVSKYMHHSALTVSAGQRVEKGQQIGYVGSTGQSTGPHLHFQVELNGVAVNPSNYM
;
A
#
# COMPACT_ATOMS: atom_id res chain seq x y z
N SER A 1 9.92 18.25 3.96
CA SER A 1 10.36 17.12 3.17
C SER A 1 9.54 17.01 1.91
N GLY A 2 10.16 16.59 0.83
CA GLY A 2 9.51 16.48 -0.46
C GLY A 2 8.82 15.14 -0.66
N ASN A 3 7.99 15.09 -1.70
CA ASN A 3 7.36 13.85 -2.12
C ASN A 3 8.39 12.97 -2.84
N VAL A 4 8.26 11.66 -2.67
CA VAL A 4 9.17 10.69 -3.27
C VAL A 4 8.46 10.00 -4.43
N VAL A 5 8.90 10.29 -5.66
CA VAL A 5 8.27 9.80 -6.88
C VAL A 5 9.29 9.07 -7.74
N SER A 6 8.91 7.91 -8.26
CA SER A 6 9.74 7.11 -9.17
C SER A 6 8.90 6.55 -10.30
N GLY A 7 9.55 6.26 -11.43
CA GLY A 7 8.89 5.71 -12.60
C GLY A 7 8.02 6.71 -13.33
N SER A 8 7.39 6.27 -14.42
CA SER A 8 6.58 7.12 -15.29
C SER A 8 5.10 6.71 -15.34
N GLY A 9 4.68 5.68 -14.57
CA GLY A 9 3.31 5.23 -14.52
C GLY A 9 2.41 6.13 -13.68
N TYR A 10 1.13 5.80 -13.64
CA TYR A 10 0.19 6.54 -12.80
C TYR A 10 0.57 6.44 -11.32
N PHE A 11 1.02 5.26 -10.88
CA PHE A 11 1.48 5.07 -9.51
C PHE A 11 3.00 5.17 -9.41
N THR A 12 3.47 5.86 -8.37
CA THR A 12 4.85 5.76 -7.93
C THR A 12 4.99 4.57 -6.98
N HIS A 13 6.21 4.07 -6.78
CA HIS A 13 6.45 2.96 -5.87
C HIS A 13 6.09 3.38 -4.43
N PRO A 14 5.20 2.66 -3.73
CA PRO A 14 4.77 3.05 -2.38
C PRO A 14 5.80 2.73 -1.30
N CYS A 15 6.79 1.89 -1.58
CA CYS A 15 7.83 1.52 -0.63
C CYS A 15 9.18 1.41 -1.32
N PRO A 16 9.76 2.54 -1.78
CA PRO A 16 11.04 2.48 -2.50
C PRO A 16 12.21 2.02 -1.65
N GLY A 17 12.09 2.09 -0.31
CA GLY A 17 13.10 1.55 0.61
C GLY A 17 13.00 0.05 0.85
N MET A 18 12.18 -0.68 0.11
CA MET A 18 12.06 -2.12 0.24
C MET A 18 13.39 -2.84 0.01
N THR A 19 13.57 -3.98 0.68
CA THR A 19 14.70 -4.86 0.43
C THR A 19 14.46 -5.66 -0.86
N TYR A 20 13.24 -6.20 -1.00
CA TYR A 20 12.82 -6.95 -2.19
C TYR A 20 11.30 -7.11 -2.18
N GLN A 21 10.73 -7.43 -3.33
CA GLN A 21 9.31 -7.76 -3.40
C GLN A 21 9.13 -9.23 -3.09
N SER A 22 8.50 -9.53 -1.95
CA SER A 22 8.39 -10.90 -1.44
C SER A 22 7.20 -11.66 -2.04
N SER A 23 6.22 -10.94 -2.59
CA SER A 23 5.03 -11.58 -3.17
C SER A 23 4.43 -10.66 -4.24
N TYR A 24 3.78 -11.26 -5.23
CA TYR A 24 3.25 -10.58 -6.41
C TYR A 24 1.76 -10.82 -6.54
N PHE A 25 1.05 -9.89 -7.16
CA PHE A 25 -0.36 -10.04 -7.47
C PHE A 25 -0.60 -11.33 -8.27
N GLY A 26 -1.63 -12.06 -7.86
CA GLY A 26 -2.02 -13.29 -8.54
C GLY A 26 -1.24 -14.53 -8.12
N GLU A 27 -0.24 -14.38 -7.26
CA GLU A 27 0.53 -15.51 -6.77
C GLU A 27 -0.38 -16.50 -6.03
N ILE A 28 -0.28 -17.80 -6.37
CA ILE A 28 -1.14 -18.81 -5.77
C ILE A 28 -0.64 -19.13 -4.37
N ARG A 29 -1.55 -19.04 -3.40
CA ARG A 29 -1.31 -19.39 -2.00
C ARG A 29 -2.39 -20.35 -1.55
N GLU A 30 -2.02 -21.33 -0.72
CA GLU A 30 -2.96 -22.37 -0.29
C GLU A 30 -4.11 -21.83 0.57
N PHE A 31 -3.94 -20.68 1.23
CA PHE A 31 -4.97 -20.09 2.07
C PHE A 31 -5.64 -18.86 1.46
N GLU A 32 -5.39 -18.57 0.18
CA GLU A 32 -6.04 -17.46 -0.53
C GLU A 32 -6.77 -17.99 -1.76
N VAL A 33 -8.07 -17.72 -1.83
CA VAL A 33 -8.89 -18.07 -2.97
C VAL A 33 -8.71 -17.02 -4.07
N GLY A 34 -8.38 -17.46 -5.29
CA GLY A 34 -8.23 -16.56 -6.42
C GLY A 34 -6.86 -15.91 -6.54
N GLY A 35 -5.89 -16.30 -5.72
CA GLY A 35 -4.54 -15.77 -5.75
C GLY A 35 -4.36 -14.54 -4.85
N HIS A 36 -3.11 -14.08 -4.75
CA HIS A 36 -2.74 -12.93 -3.93
C HIS A 36 -3.30 -11.63 -4.52
N LYS A 37 -3.91 -10.82 -3.68
CA LYS A 37 -4.68 -9.65 -4.13
C LYS A 37 -3.85 -8.38 -4.27
N GLY A 38 -2.56 -8.43 -4.00
CA GLY A 38 -1.67 -7.28 -4.10
C GLY A 38 -0.22 -7.70 -4.18
N HIS A 39 0.65 -6.72 -3.99
CA HIS A 39 2.09 -6.93 -3.90
C HIS A 39 2.53 -6.80 -2.45
N ASP A 40 3.47 -7.64 -2.02
CA ASP A 40 4.12 -7.51 -0.72
C ASP A 40 5.56 -7.06 -0.92
N TYR A 41 5.93 -5.97 -0.24
CA TYR A 41 7.28 -5.41 -0.29
C TYR A 41 7.94 -5.61 1.07
N ALA A 42 8.90 -6.52 1.14
CA ALA A 42 9.66 -6.77 2.36
C ALA A 42 10.60 -5.59 2.63
N ALA A 43 10.55 -5.07 3.84
CA ALA A 43 11.37 -3.92 4.24
C ALA A 43 11.54 -3.94 5.75
N PRO A 44 12.64 -3.35 6.27
CA PRO A 44 12.79 -3.22 7.72
C PRO A 44 11.65 -2.40 8.32
N GLU A 45 11.28 -2.74 9.55
CA GLU A 45 10.30 -1.94 10.28
C GLU A 45 10.79 -0.50 10.39
N GLY A 46 9.87 0.45 10.16
CA GLY A 46 10.19 1.87 10.16
C GLY A 46 10.56 2.44 8.80
N THR A 47 10.63 1.62 7.75
CA THR A 47 10.84 2.12 6.39
C THR A 47 9.66 3.00 5.99
N PRO A 48 9.88 4.22 5.46
CA PRO A 48 8.77 5.08 5.05
C PRO A 48 7.97 4.50 3.90
N THR A 49 6.66 4.73 3.94
CA THR A 49 5.75 4.38 2.85
C THR A 49 5.11 5.65 2.29
N TYR A 50 4.73 5.61 1.02
CA TYR A 50 4.29 6.81 0.30
C TYR A 50 3.00 6.53 -0.46
N ALA A 51 2.16 7.58 -0.61
CA ALA A 51 0.97 7.49 -1.44
C ALA A 51 1.36 7.24 -2.89
N ALA A 52 0.81 6.21 -3.51
CA ALA A 52 1.17 5.83 -4.88
C ALA A 52 0.73 6.88 -5.90
N ALA A 53 -0.34 7.62 -5.62
CA ALA A 53 -0.84 8.71 -6.44
C ALA A 53 -1.65 9.67 -5.56
N ALA A 54 -1.98 10.84 -6.12
CA ALA A 54 -2.82 11.80 -5.41
C ALA A 54 -4.22 11.24 -5.16
N GLY A 55 -4.81 11.60 -4.04
CA GLY A 55 -6.16 11.16 -3.71
C GLY A 55 -6.60 11.61 -2.33
N THR A 56 -7.73 11.06 -1.89
CA THR A 56 -8.30 11.35 -0.57
C THR A 56 -8.19 10.10 0.31
N VAL A 57 -7.68 10.26 1.51
CA VAL A 57 -7.58 9.17 2.48
C VAL A 57 -8.98 8.83 2.97
N LEU A 58 -9.44 7.61 2.70
CA LEU A 58 -10.74 7.13 3.17
C LEU A 58 -10.63 6.50 4.55
N ILE A 59 -9.54 5.75 4.79
CA ILE A 59 -9.32 5.02 6.03
C ILE A 59 -7.86 5.24 6.47
N ALA A 60 -7.68 5.54 7.75
CA ALA A 60 -6.37 5.60 8.39
C ALA A 60 -6.58 5.17 9.84
N ASN A 61 -6.63 3.85 10.09
CA ASN A 61 -6.89 3.31 11.42
C ASN A 61 -6.32 1.88 11.55
N TYR A 62 -6.73 1.18 12.58
CA TYR A 62 -6.29 -0.20 12.85
C TYR A 62 -7.43 -1.18 12.58
N SER A 63 -7.09 -2.29 11.91
CA SER A 63 -7.98 -3.44 11.81
C SER A 63 -7.21 -4.70 12.19
N THR A 64 -7.93 -5.74 12.63
CA THR A 64 -7.29 -6.98 13.10
C THR A 64 -6.55 -7.72 12.00
N SER A 65 -6.99 -7.59 10.76
CA SER A 65 -6.34 -8.26 9.62
C SER A 65 -5.29 -7.37 8.94
N ALA A 66 -5.62 -6.11 8.68
CA ALA A 66 -4.73 -5.21 7.95
C ALA A 66 -3.73 -4.49 8.85
N GLY A 67 -3.93 -4.54 10.18
CA GLY A 67 -3.13 -3.76 11.10
C GLY A 67 -3.40 -2.27 10.95
N ASN A 68 -2.39 -1.45 11.18
CA ASN A 68 -2.50 -0.03 10.86
C ASN A 68 -2.46 0.12 9.34
N TRP A 69 -3.54 0.62 8.75
CA TRP A 69 -3.64 0.67 7.31
C TRP A 69 -4.24 1.98 6.80
N VAL A 70 -3.92 2.27 5.54
CA VAL A 70 -4.39 3.46 4.83
C VAL A 70 -5.10 3.00 3.57
N VAL A 71 -6.24 3.62 3.28
CA VAL A 71 -6.97 3.42 2.02
C VAL A 71 -7.12 4.78 1.36
N ILE A 72 -6.72 4.88 0.10
CA ILE A 72 -6.77 6.13 -0.66
C ILE A 72 -7.63 5.93 -1.89
N GLN A 73 -8.58 6.85 -2.09
CA GLN A 73 -9.35 6.93 -3.33
C GLN A 73 -8.70 7.94 -4.25
N HIS A 74 -8.33 7.49 -5.44
CA HIS A 74 -7.66 8.31 -6.45
C HIS A 74 -8.65 8.98 -7.38
N ASP A 75 -8.18 10.01 -8.09
CA ASP A 75 -9.04 10.81 -8.96
C ASP A 75 -9.49 10.05 -10.22
N ASN A 76 -8.81 8.95 -10.56
CA ASN A 76 -9.14 8.13 -11.73
C ASN A 76 -10.06 6.94 -11.40
N GLY A 77 -10.60 6.89 -10.19
CA GLY A 77 -11.50 5.80 -9.78
C GLY A 77 -10.81 4.59 -9.15
N LEU A 78 -9.49 4.54 -9.16
CA LEU A 78 -8.73 3.48 -8.49
C LEU A 78 -8.69 3.75 -6.99
N VAL A 79 -8.61 2.65 -6.22
CA VAL A 79 -8.44 2.70 -4.76
C VAL A 79 -7.18 1.92 -4.43
N SER A 80 -6.29 2.50 -3.62
CA SER A 80 -5.09 1.81 -3.16
C SER A 80 -5.16 1.59 -1.66
N LYS A 81 -4.65 0.44 -1.21
CA LYS A 81 -4.66 0.01 0.19
C LYS A 81 -3.24 -0.33 0.61
N TYR A 82 -2.86 0.14 1.79
CA TYR A 82 -1.50 0.02 2.33
C TYR A 82 -1.61 -0.53 3.74
N MET A 83 -1.12 -1.75 3.98
CA MET A 83 -1.40 -2.50 5.20
C MET A 83 -0.14 -2.80 6.01
N HIS A 84 -0.37 -3.13 7.29
CA HIS A 84 0.64 -3.64 8.23
C HIS A 84 1.66 -2.61 8.72
N HIS A 85 1.29 -1.34 8.72
CA HIS A 85 2.16 -0.26 9.20
C HIS A 85 2.44 -0.37 10.69
N SER A 86 3.59 0.12 11.12
CA SER A 86 3.88 0.33 12.55
C SER A 86 3.25 1.63 13.03
N ALA A 87 3.19 2.65 12.18
CA ALA A 87 2.57 3.94 12.49
C ALA A 87 2.11 4.62 11.20
N LEU A 88 1.11 5.49 11.33
CA LEU A 88 0.55 6.26 10.22
C LEU A 88 0.86 7.74 10.41
N THR A 89 1.05 8.46 9.30
CA THR A 89 1.33 9.90 9.31
C THR A 89 0.21 10.72 8.67
N VAL A 90 -0.90 10.08 8.30
CA VAL A 90 -2.07 10.73 7.69
C VAL A 90 -3.32 10.33 8.43
N SER A 91 -4.41 11.07 8.19
CA SER A 91 -5.70 10.84 8.80
C SER A 91 -6.79 10.70 7.74
N ALA A 92 -7.89 10.02 8.09
CA ALA A 92 -9.04 9.91 7.19
C ALA A 92 -9.58 11.28 6.83
N GLY A 93 -9.95 11.46 5.57
CA GLY A 93 -10.43 12.74 5.04
C GLY A 93 -9.33 13.64 4.49
N GLN A 94 -8.07 13.34 4.76
CA GLN A 94 -6.95 14.16 4.30
C GLN A 94 -6.71 13.97 2.81
N ARG A 95 -6.44 15.05 2.09
CA ARG A 95 -5.95 15.00 0.72
C ARG A 95 -4.44 14.78 0.74
N VAL A 96 -3.97 13.84 -0.06
CA VAL A 96 -2.54 13.55 -0.22
C VAL A 96 -2.12 13.70 -1.66
N GLU A 97 -0.84 13.98 -1.87
CA GLU A 97 -0.24 14.06 -3.19
C GLU A 97 0.55 12.80 -3.49
N LYS A 98 0.80 12.55 -4.77
CA LYS A 98 1.64 11.44 -5.23
C LYS A 98 3.01 11.53 -4.55
N GLY A 99 3.45 10.44 -3.92
CA GLY A 99 4.72 10.38 -3.24
C GLY A 99 4.77 11.02 -1.87
N GLN A 100 3.65 11.48 -1.34
CA GLN A 100 3.57 12.00 0.03
C GLN A 100 3.66 10.86 1.03
N GLN A 101 4.44 11.03 2.10
CA GLN A 101 4.59 9.98 3.12
C GLN A 101 3.26 9.74 3.83
N ILE A 102 2.91 8.47 4.03
CA ILE A 102 1.68 8.08 4.70
C ILE A 102 1.90 7.23 5.95
N GLY A 103 3.09 6.68 6.14
CA GLY A 103 3.37 5.86 7.32
C GLY A 103 4.73 5.20 7.26
N TYR A 104 4.88 4.16 8.10
CA TYR A 104 6.11 3.39 8.22
C TYR A 104 5.79 1.90 8.20
N VAL A 105 6.64 1.12 7.52
CA VAL A 105 6.51 -0.35 7.48
C VAL A 105 6.50 -0.92 8.89
N GLY A 106 5.65 -1.90 9.10
CA GLY A 106 5.59 -2.67 10.33
C GLY A 106 5.17 -4.10 10.06
N SER A 107 4.65 -4.76 11.08
CA SER A 107 4.16 -6.13 10.99
C SER A 107 2.88 -6.30 11.80
N THR A 108 2.06 -5.26 11.84
CA THR A 108 0.79 -5.25 12.59
C THR A 108 -0.30 -5.96 11.80
N GLY A 109 -1.32 -6.44 12.51
CA GLY A 109 -2.37 -7.23 11.91
C GLY A 109 -1.92 -8.65 11.60
N GLN A 110 -2.48 -9.26 10.56
CA GLN A 110 -2.12 -10.61 10.13
C GLN A 110 -0.87 -10.57 9.25
N SER A 111 0.29 -10.58 9.89
CA SER A 111 1.57 -10.49 9.22
C SER A 111 2.60 -11.40 9.91
N THR A 112 3.46 -12.04 9.12
CA THR A 112 4.51 -12.92 9.62
C THR A 112 5.87 -12.25 9.70
N GLY A 113 5.98 -10.99 9.28
CA GLY A 113 7.21 -10.23 9.34
C GLY A 113 7.05 -8.86 8.71
N PRO A 114 8.01 -7.95 8.88
CA PRO A 114 7.88 -6.58 8.38
C PRO A 114 7.76 -6.52 6.86
N HIS A 115 6.66 -5.95 6.40
CA HIS A 115 6.43 -5.73 4.96
C HIS A 115 5.28 -4.75 4.77
N LEU A 116 5.19 -4.16 3.57
CA LEU A 116 4.03 -3.41 3.14
C LEU A 116 3.23 -4.28 2.18
N HIS A 117 1.95 -4.49 2.47
CA HIS A 117 1.01 -5.06 1.52
C HIS A 117 0.35 -3.92 0.77
N PHE A 118 0.56 -3.87 -0.54
CA PHE A 118 0.03 -2.84 -1.43
C PHE A 118 -0.99 -3.46 -2.38
N GLN A 119 -2.25 -3.04 -2.25
CA GLN A 119 -3.36 -3.60 -3.02
C GLN A 119 -4.08 -2.48 -3.76
N VAL A 120 -4.41 -2.72 -5.02
CA VAL A 120 -5.12 -1.76 -5.86
C VAL A 120 -6.44 -2.38 -6.30
N GLU A 121 -7.51 -1.60 -6.22
CA GLU A 121 -8.84 -2.05 -6.61
C GLU A 121 -9.48 -1.09 -7.62
N LEU A 122 -10.19 -1.68 -8.57
CA LEU A 122 -11.02 -0.94 -9.52
C LEU A 122 -12.45 -1.47 -9.40
N ASN A 123 -13.38 -0.60 -9.02
CA ASN A 123 -14.79 -0.97 -8.79
C ASN A 123 -14.94 -2.12 -7.77
N GLY A 124 -14.12 -2.10 -6.73
CA GLY A 124 -14.15 -3.08 -5.66
C GLY A 124 -13.46 -4.39 -5.97
N VAL A 125 -12.83 -4.53 -7.13
CA VAL A 125 -12.12 -5.75 -7.55
C VAL A 125 -10.62 -5.49 -7.57
N ALA A 126 -9.85 -6.38 -6.91
CA ALA A 126 -8.40 -6.26 -6.90
C ALA A 126 -7.83 -6.43 -8.31
N VAL A 127 -6.92 -5.56 -8.68
CA VAL A 127 -6.26 -5.57 -9.99
C VAL A 127 -4.74 -5.56 -9.77
N ASN A 128 -4.00 -5.93 -10.82
CA ASN A 128 -2.54 -6.00 -10.74
C ASN A 128 -1.95 -4.59 -10.64
N PRO A 129 -1.32 -4.24 -9.50
CA PRO A 129 -0.72 -2.90 -9.34
C PRO A 129 0.33 -2.57 -10.41
N SER A 130 1.03 -3.58 -10.93
CA SER A 130 2.06 -3.37 -11.94
C SER A 130 1.53 -2.74 -13.22
N ASN A 131 0.23 -2.88 -13.50
CA ASN A 131 -0.38 -2.29 -14.69
C ASN A 131 -0.41 -0.76 -14.65
N TYR A 132 -0.19 -0.16 -13.49
CA TYR A 132 -0.29 1.28 -13.30
C TYR A 132 1.04 1.92 -12.86
N MET A 133 2.06 1.14 -12.70
CA MET A 133 3.37 1.61 -12.21
C MET A 133 4.35 1.96 -13.31
#